data_a1c384f0d4cf3f99dde8176898eca1e1
#
_entry.id   a1c384f0d4cf3f99dde8176898eca1e1
#
_cell.length_a   1.000
_cell.length_b   1.000
_cell.length_c   1.000
_cell.angle_alpha   90.00
_cell.angle_beta   90.00
_cell.angle_gamma   90.00
#
_symmetry.space_group_name_H-M   'P 1'
#
loop_
_entity.id
_entity.type
_entity.pdbx_description
1 polymer ?
#
loop_
_entity_poly.entity_id
_entity_poly.type
_entity_poly.pdbx_seq_one_letter_code
_entity_poly.pdbx_strand_id
1 'polypeptide(L)'
;MTTHPPADQQQGHAETAGGVLPAPTGWPAPPGPAAYHGLLGEIVRRLEPETEADPVAILAQLLVAFGAAVGRGAYFQVEATRHHPHEFLLLVGESSRARKGTAWDHVRRLISDADPTISQRILTGLSSGEGVVWAVRDGAGSDPGISDRRLLAVEPEFASVLKSTNREISTLSPTLRSAWDGRPLQLLTRTSPARSSDAHIALIGHITQPDLRHHLTALELANGLANRFLLICCRRTRLLPEGGASDPLHGTGLTAVLAGAIRHARTAGRVHLHEQARELWHHAYHQLATRPGAGIAGALCARAEAHTIRLALLYALADGERQIKPEHLAAALALWDYAERSATWALDGATGDPLAEQIHAQLLNHPGGLTRSQISDALQHNQPAHAIQCALDALTLAGRATRTRRPTAGRPAELWSATPEPVA
;
A
#
# COMPACT_ATOMS: atom_id res chain seq x y z
N MET A 1 43.00 20.53 52.41
CA MET A 1 41.53 20.65 52.60
C MET A 1 40.98 21.21 51.30
N THR A 2 40.53 20.36 50.44
CA THR A 2 39.86 20.69 49.20
C THR A 2 38.71 19.73 49.04
N THR A 3 37.53 20.22 49.31
CA THR A 3 36.25 19.47 49.23
C THR A 3 35.75 19.50 47.80
N HIS A 4 35.59 18.31 47.23
CA HIS A 4 34.82 18.08 45.98
C HIS A 4 33.33 18.09 46.31
N PRO A 5 32.45 18.71 45.49
CA PRO A 5 31.02 18.48 45.56
C PRO A 5 30.64 17.18 44.84
N PRO A 6 29.56 16.51 45.28
CA PRO A 6 29.13 15.25 44.68
C PRO A 6 28.43 15.47 43.37
N ALA A 7 28.77 14.64 42.41
CA ALA A 7 28.02 14.41 41.20
C ALA A 7 26.81 13.52 41.56
N ASP A 8 25.62 14.03 41.40
CA ASP A 8 24.42 13.20 41.39
C ASP A 8 23.36 13.85 40.50
N GLN A 9 23.26 13.40 39.29
CA GLN A 9 22.05 13.43 38.45
C GLN A 9 22.13 12.27 37.46
N GLN A 10 22.00 11.07 37.98
CA GLN A 10 21.53 9.94 37.21
C GLN A 10 20.03 10.11 36.99
N GLN A 11 19.66 10.69 35.83
CA GLN A 11 18.32 10.54 35.27
C GLN A 11 18.12 9.06 34.94
N GLY A 12 17.37 8.39 35.81
CA GLY A 12 16.93 7.04 35.59
C GLY A 12 16.08 6.92 34.33
N HIS A 13 16.68 6.44 33.24
CA HIS A 13 15.93 5.84 32.16
C HIS A 13 15.35 4.52 32.69
N ALA A 14 14.09 4.56 33.10
CA ALA A 14 13.32 3.35 33.33
C ALA A 14 13.13 2.68 31.95
N GLU A 15 13.98 1.70 31.65
CA GLU A 15 13.78 0.77 30.54
C GLU A 15 12.50 -0.04 30.80
N THR A 16 11.40 0.36 30.17
CA THR A 16 10.25 -0.51 29.98
C THR A 16 10.55 -1.41 28.77
N ALA A 17 11.13 -2.57 29.05
CA ALA A 17 11.22 -3.65 28.08
C ALA A 17 9.81 -3.96 27.55
N GLY A 18 9.58 -3.80 26.24
CA GLY A 18 8.34 -4.16 25.55
C GLY A 18 7.24 -3.08 25.50
N GLY A 19 7.55 -1.82 25.79
CA GLY A 19 6.56 -0.72 25.73
C GLY A 19 6.04 -0.46 24.30
N VAL A 20 4.70 -0.36 24.16
CA VAL A 20 4.04 0.09 22.92
C VAL A 20 4.44 1.54 22.64
N LEU A 21 4.95 1.82 21.45
CA LEU A 21 5.33 3.16 21.03
C LEU A 21 4.07 4.01 20.75
N PRO A 22 4.02 5.27 21.20
CA PRO A 22 2.92 6.17 20.84
C PRO A 22 2.88 6.43 19.35
N ALA A 23 1.68 6.67 18.81
CA ALA A 23 1.53 7.10 17.43
C ALA A 23 1.93 8.57 17.29
N PRO A 24 2.53 8.99 16.16
CA PRO A 24 2.72 10.40 15.85
C PRO A 24 1.38 11.14 15.82
N THR A 25 1.40 12.43 16.10
CA THR A 25 0.20 13.27 15.99
C THR A 25 -0.34 13.25 14.55
N GLY A 26 -1.66 13.17 14.42
CA GLY A 26 -2.33 13.07 13.10
C GLY A 26 -2.23 11.69 12.45
N TRP A 27 -1.49 10.72 13.04
CA TRP A 27 -1.45 9.36 12.51
C TRP A 27 -2.85 8.74 12.46
N PRO A 28 -3.20 7.97 11.40
CA PRO A 28 -4.51 7.31 11.33
C PRO A 28 -4.76 6.44 12.56
N ALA A 29 -5.92 6.58 13.18
CA ALA A 29 -6.33 5.68 14.25
C ALA A 29 -6.28 4.22 13.75
N PRO A 30 -5.84 3.25 14.55
CA PRO A 30 -5.70 1.86 14.11
C PRO A 30 -7.02 1.29 13.60
N PRO A 31 -6.99 0.22 12.78
CA PRO A 31 -8.21 -0.41 12.33
C PRO A 31 -9.01 -0.95 13.52
N GLY A 32 -10.34 -0.94 13.41
CA GLY A 32 -11.20 -1.53 14.41
C GLY A 32 -10.86 -3.02 14.66
N PRO A 33 -11.14 -3.56 15.85
CA PRO A 33 -10.76 -4.94 16.20
C PRO A 33 -11.39 -5.99 15.27
N ALA A 34 -12.50 -5.69 14.62
CA ALA A 34 -13.13 -6.55 13.62
C ALA A 34 -12.20 -6.86 12.43
N ALA A 35 -11.25 -5.98 12.08
CA ALA A 35 -10.28 -6.25 11.02
C ALA A 35 -9.43 -7.50 11.29
N TYR A 36 -9.18 -7.83 12.56
CA TYR A 36 -8.39 -9.00 12.98
C TYR A 36 -9.28 -10.23 13.20
N HIS A 37 -10.22 -10.48 12.28
CA HIS A 37 -11.14 -11.60 12.32
C HIS A 37 -10.49 -12.94 11.92
N GLY A 38 -11.01 -14.02 12.48
CA GLY A 38 -10.78 -15.40 12.06
C GLY A 38 -9.33 -15.86 12.10
N LEU A 39 -9.01 -16.81 11.24
CA LEU A 39 -7.67 -17.43 11.16
C LEU A 39 -6.56 -16.40 10.96
N LEU A 40 -6.74 -15.44 10.04
CA LEU A 40 -5.69 -14.45 9.75
C LEU A 40 -5.46 -13.52 10.93
N GLY A 41 -6.52 -13.12 11.63
CA GLY A 41 -6.42 -12.34 12.85
C GLY A 41 -5.74 -13.09 14.00
N GLU A 42 -5.98 -14.40 14.12
CA GLU A 42 -5.30 -15.22 15.12
C GLU A 42 -3.79 -15.32 14.85
N ILE A 43 -3.40 -15.52 13.60
CA ILE A 43 -2.00 -15.52 13.19
C ILE A 43 -1.33 -14.18 13.58
N VAL A 44 -1.98 -13.06 13.27
CA VAL A 44 -1.43 -11.73 13.62
C VAL A 44 -1.27 -11.57 15.14
N ARG A 45 -2.28 -11.95 15.93
CA ARG A 45 -2.21 -11.89 17.41
C ARG A 45 -1.08 -12.74 18.00
N ARG A 46 -0.72 -13.84 17.34
CA ARG A 46 0.44 -14.66 17.75
C ARG A 46 1.79 -14.03 17.37
N LEU A 47 1.84 -13.37 16.23
CA LEU A 47 3.07 -12.71 15.76
C LEU A 47 3.33 -11.38 16.47
N GLU A 48 2.28 -10.62 16.79
CA GLU A 48 2.37 -9.25 17.32
C GLU A 48 3.31 -9.09 18.53
N PRO A 49 3.26 -9.91 19.59
CA PRO A 49 4.15 -9.74 20.73
C PRO A 49 5.62 -10.02 20.41
N GLU A 50 5.89 -10.74 19.34
CA GLU A 50 7.21 -11.23 18.94
C GLU A 50 7.84 -10.41 17.80
N THR A 51 7.28 -9.27 17.45
CA THR A 51 7.79 -8.42 16.38
C THR A 51 7.61 -6.94 16.66
N GLU A 52 8.50 -6.12 16.10
CA GLU A 52 8.37 -4.67 16.11
C GLU A 52 7.47 -4.13 14.98
N ALA A 53 7.08 -5.02 14.05
CA ALA A 53 6.25 -4.66 12.91
C ALA A 53 4.82 -4.33 13.32
N ASP A 54 4.18 -3.47 12.54
CA ASP A 54 2.79 -3.09 12.75
C ASP A 54 1.86 -4.29 12.51
N PRO A 55 0.96 -4.64 13.43
CA PRO A 55 0.00 -5.73 13.23
C PRO A 55 -0.84 -5.57 11.96
N VAL A 56 -1.21 -4.33 11.57
CA VAL A 56 -1.97 -4.10 10.35
C VAL A 56 -1.13 -4.35 9.09
N ALA A 57 0.18 -4.08 9.14
CA ALA A 57 1.08 -4.40 8.02
C ALA A 57 1.22 -5.91 7.82
N ILE A 58 1.26 -6.68 8.91
CA ILE A 58 1.26 -8.15 8.84
C ILE A 58 -0.07 -8.65 8.27
N LEU A 59 -1.20 -8.17 8.80
CA LEU A 59 -2.53 -8.55 8.35
C LEU A 59 -2.75 -8.29 6.86
N ALA A 60 -2.46 -7.07 6.40
CA ALA A 60 -2.67 -6.68 5.02
C ALA A 60 -1.80 -7.51 4.05
N GLN A 61 -0.52 -7.71 4.37
CA GLN A 61 0.36 -8.56 3.56
C GLN A 61 -0.07 -10.02 3.58
N LEU A 62 -0.55 -10.53 4.72
CA LEU A 62 -1.03 -11.91 4.84
C LEU A 62 -2.29 -12.13 4.00
N LEU A 63 -3.25 -11.19 4.00
CA LEU A 63 -4.44 -11.23 3.14
C LEU A 63 -4.06 -11.31 1.66
N VAL A 64 -3.12 -10.45 1.22
CA VAL A 64 -2.67 -10.43 -0.18
C VAL A 64 -1.92 -11.71 -0.55
N ALA A 65 -1.03 -12.18 0.31
CA ALA A 65 -0.26 -13.40 0.09
C ALA A 65 -1.16 -14.65 0.09
N PHE A 66 -2.15 -14.71 0.99
CA PHE A 66 -3.17 -15.75 1.01
C PHE A 66 -3.96 -15.77 -0.31
N GLY A 67 -4.45 -14.62 -0.76
CA GLY A 67 -5.17 -14.50 -2.03
C GLY A 67 -4.33 -14.90 -3.24
N ALA A 68 -3.04 -14.54 -3.26
CA ALA A 68 -2.09 -14.98 -4.28
C ALA A 68 -1.94 -16.51 -4.29
N ALA A 69 -1.84 -17.12 -3.09
CA ALA A 69 -1.74 -18.57 -2.94
C ALA A 69 -3.01 -19.30 -3.39
N VAL A 70 -4.18 -18.74 -3.11
CA VAL A 70 -5.48 -19.29 -3.56
C VAL A 70 -5.61 -19.33 -5.08
N GLY A 71 -5.26 -18.25 -5.78
CA GLY A 71 -5.39 -18.17 -7.24
C GLY A 71 -6.83 -17.89 -7.70
N ARG A 72 -7.12 -18.18 -8.97
CA ARG A 72 -8.40 -17.82 -9.63
C ARG A 72 -9.56 -18.78 -9.37
N GLY A 73 -9.37 -19.84 -8.59
CA GLY A 73 -10.38 -20.86 -8.36
C GLY A 73 -11.64 -20.35 -7.64
N ALA A 74 -11.48 -19.37 -6.76
CA ALA A 74 -12.56 -18.71 -6.05
C ALA A 74 -12.88 -17.34 -6.66
N TYR A 75 -14.15 -16.90 -6.60
CA TYR A 75 -14.55 -15.57 -7.03
C TYR A 75 -15.91 -15.15 -6.47
N PHE A 76 -16.11 -13.85 -6.34
CA PHE A 76 -17.41 -13.23 -6.14
C PHE A 76 -17.88 -12.61 -7.46
N GLN A 77 -19.15 -12.80 -7.82
CA GLN A 77 -19.70 -12.34 -9.11
C GLN A 77 -20.54 -11.08 -8.91
N VAL A 78 -20.17 -10.01 -9.61
CA VAL A 78 -20.98 -8.79 -9.75
C VAL A 78 -21.29 -8.63 -11.24
N GLU A 79 -22.54 -8.73 -11.61
CA GLU A 79 -22.97 -8.74 -13.02
C GLU A 79 -22.15 -9.71 -13.87
N ALA A 80 -21.46 -9.23 -14.93
CA ALA A 80 -20.58 -10.01 -15.77
C ALA A 80 -19.13 -10.09 -15.23
N THR A 81 -18.80 -9.37 -14.14
CA THR A 81 -17.44 -9.27 -13.61
C THR A 81 -17.21 -10.27 -12.48
N ARG A 82 -16.08 -10.97 -12.54
CA ARG A 82 -15.59 -11.84 -11.46
C ARG A 82 -14.53 -11.12 -10.63
N HIS A 83 -14.81 -10.94 -9.35
CA HIS A 83 -13.84 -10.47 -8.38
C HIS A 83 -13.10 -11.67 -7.78
N HIS A 84 -11.87 -11.89 -8.20
CA HIS A 84 -11.02 -12.94 -7.66
C HIS A 84 -10.32 -12.46 -6.36
N PRO A 85 -9.83 -13.38 -5.50
CA PRO A 85 -9.22 -13.03 -4.21
C PRO A 85 -7.78 -12.51 -4.35
N HIS A 86 -7.56 -11.51 -5.18
CA HIS A 86 -6.26 -10.83 -5.31
C HIS A 86 -6.41 -9.34 -5.06
N GLU A 87 -5.41 -8.76 -4.42
CA GLU A 87 -5.34 -7.34 -4.13
C GLU A 87 -3.95 -6.79 -4.46
N PHE A 88 -3.91 -5.49 -4.71
CA PHE A 88 -2.69 -4.70 -4.75
C PHE A 88 -2.61 -3.89 -3.45
N LEU A 89 -1.53 -4.07 -2.71
CA LEU A 89 -1.28 -3.43 -1.43
C LEU A 89 -0.11 -2.47 -1.56
N LEU A 90 -0.25 -1.29 -0.97
CA LEU A 90 0.83 -0.34 -0.81
C LEU A 90 0.99 0.01 0.68
N LEU A 91 2.07 -0.47 1.30
CA LEU A 91 2.43 -0.13 2.66
C LEU A 91 3.20 1.18 2.69
N VAL A 92 2.62 2.18 3.34
CA VAL A 92 3.20 3.52 3.49
C VAL A 92 3.75 3.69 4.89
N GLY A 93 5.04 3.99 5.00
CA GLY A 93 5.68 4.19 6.29
C GLY A 93 7.14 4.61 6.14
N GLU A 94 7.76 5.10 7.21
CA GLU A 94 9.14 5.54 7.21
C GLU A 94 10.11 4.46 6.70
N SER A 95 11.18 4.90 6.04
CA SER A 95 12.24 4.00 5.60
C SER A 95 12.89 3.34 6.81
N SER A 96 13.16 2.04 6.72
CA SER A 96 13.77 1.19 7.75
C SER A 96 13.03 1.16 9.10
N ARG A 97 12.52 2.31 9.58
CA ARG A 97 11.87 2.43 10.90
C ARG A 97 10.50 1.79 10.97
N ALA A 98 9.71 1.79 9.90
CA ALA A 98 8.36 1.21 9.89
C ALA A 98 8.32 -0.32 9.86
N ARG A 99 9.48 -0.99 9.78
CA ARG A 99 9.56 -2.46 9.82
C ARG A 99 8.72 -3.19 8.78
N LYS A 100 8.46 -2.56 7.62
CA LYS A 100 7.68 -3.15 6.51
C LYS A 100 8.26 -4.48 6.03
N GLY A 101 9.59 -4.53 5.85
CA GLY A 101 10.31 -5.74 5.45
C GLY A 101 10.21 -6.84 6.51
N THR A 102 10.37 -6.52 7.78
CA THR A 102 10.21 -7.48 8.89
C THR A 102 8.81 -8.09 8.91
N ALA A 103 7.77 -7.26 8.71
CA ALA A 103 6.40 -7.77 8.55
C ALA A 103 6.27 -8.75 7.38
N TRP A 104 6.91 -8.43 6.25
CA TRP A 104 6.94 -9.30 5.08
C TRP A 104 7.68 -10.61 5.34
N ASP A 105 8.80 -10.60 6.04
CA ASP A 105 9.59 -11.80 6.32
C ASP A 105 8.77 -12.84 7.11
N HIS A 106 7.97 -12.40 8.10
CA HIS A 106 7.04 -13.29 8.81
C HIS A 106 5.98 -13.87 7.87
N VAL A 107 5.35 -13.03 7.04
CA VAL A 107 4.31 -13.46 6.10
C VAL A 107 4.88 -14.39 5.02
N ARG A 108 6.04 -14.03 4.45
CA ARG A 108 6.71 -14.83 3.42
C ARG A 108 7.03 -16.23 3.92
N ARG A 109 7.60 -16.34 5.12
CA ARG A 109 7.91 -17.64 5.74
C ARG A 109 6.64 -18.46 5.88
N LEU A 110 5.62 -17.91 6.55
CA LEU A 110 4.36 -18.59 6.81
C LEU A 110 3.68 -19.08 5.52
N ILE A 111 3.57 -18.21 4.50
CA ILE A 111 2.89 -18.58 3.26
C ILE A 111 3.68 -19.59 2.46
N SER A 112 5.03 -19.53 2.51
CA SER A 112 5.90 -20.52 1.87
C SER A 112 5.81 -21.88 2.53
N ASP A 113 5.68 -21.94 3.84
CA ASP A 113 5.51 -23.18 4.60
C ASP A 113 4.11 -23.79 4.36
N ALA A 114 3.07 -22.93 4.24
CA ALA A 114 1.69 -23.35 3.98
C ALA A 114 1.46 -23.80 2.52
N ASP A 115 2.13 -23.16 1.57
CA ASP A 115 2.08 -23.46 0.13
C ASP A 115 3.46 -23.32 -0.51
N PRO A 116 4.30 -24.35 -0.53
CA PRO A 116 5.63 -24.30 -1.13
C PRO A 116 5.62 -23.91 -2.61
N THR A 117 4.51 -24.14 -3.34
CA THR A 117 4.43 -23.81 -4.76
C THR A 117 4.37 -22.32 -5.02
N ILE A 118 3.75 -21.52 -4.12
CA ILE A 118 3.70 -20.07 -4.26
C ILE A 118 5.08 -19.43 -4.10
N SER A 119 5.99 -20.04 -3.35
CA SER A 119 7.34 -19.49 -3.14
C SER A 119 8.09 -19.25 -4.45
N GLN A 120 7.88 -20.10 -5.45
CA GLN A 120 8.46 -19.95 -6.79
C GLN A 120 7.76 -18.86 -7.62
N ARG A 121 6.64 -18.37 -7.14
CA ARG A 121 5.81 -17.36 -7.79
C ARG A 121 5.83 -16.02 -7.06
N ILE A 122 6.68 -15.87 -6.04
CA ILE A 122 6.99 -14.60 -5.38
C ILE A 122 8.16 -13.97 -6.14
N LEU A 123 7.90 -12.91 -6.89
CA LEU A 123 8.90 -12.23 -7.72
C LEU A 123 9.03 -10.77 -7.35
N THR A 124 10.16 -10.18 -7.72
CA THR A 124 10.47 -8.75 -7.57
C THR A 124 10.97 -8.18 -8.89
N GLY A 125 11.05 -6.85 -9.02
CA GLY A 125 11.63 -6.19 -10.18
C GLY A 125 10.63 -5.85 -11.27
N LEU A 126 9.44 -5.38 -10.90
CA LEU A 126 8.44 -4.87 -11.85
C LEU A 126 8.99 -3.66 -12.62
N SER A 127 9.38 -3.87 -13.88
CA SER A 127 9.98 -2.82 -14.73
C SER A 127 9.21 -2.54 -16.01
N SER A 128 8.43 -3.50 -16.50
CA SER A 128 7.65 -3.37 -17.74
C SER A 128 6.42 -4.26 -17.76
N GLY A 129 5.40 -3.89 -18.54
CA GLY A 129 4.22 -4.72 -18.74
C GLY A 129 4.53 -6.01 -19.48
N GLU A 130 5.52 -5.98 -20.39
CA GLU A 130 6.01 -7.15 -21.10
C GLU A 130 6.54 -8.21 -20.13
N GLY A 131 7.37 -7.80 -19.17
CA GLY A 131 7.90 -8.68 -18.13
C GLY A 131 6.80 -9.33 -17.29
N VAL A 132 5.76 -8.57 -16.96
CA VAL A 132 4.59 -9.09 -16.21
C VAL A 132 3.85 -10.16 -17.06
N VAL A 133 3.53 -9.86 -18.32
CA VAL A 133 2.84 -10.82 -19.20
C VAL A 133 3.69 -12.07 -19.42
N TRP A 134 5.00 -11.89 -19.62
CA TRP A 134 5.94 -12.99 -19.81
C TRP A 134 6.00 -13.94 -18.61
N ALA A 135 5.97 -13.39 -17.40
CA ALA A 135 6.01 -14.16 -16.15
C ALA A 135 4.79 -15.07 -15.91
N VAL A 136 3.68 -14.84 -16.63
CA VAL A 136 2.41 -15.60 -16.48
C VAL A 136 1.83 -16.05 -17.82
N ARG A 137 2.66 -16.09 -18.89
CA ARG A 137 2.21 -16.33 -20.26
C ARG A 137 1.63 -17.70 -20.52
N ASP A 138 0.70 -17.75 -21.45
CA ASP A 138 0.20 -18.98 -22.04
C ASP A 138 1.30 -19.63 -22.92
N GLY A 139 1.19 -20.94 -23.15
CA GLY A 139 2.04 -21.61 -24.12
C GLY A 139 1.70 -21.19 -25.56
N ALA A 140 2.71 -21.12 -26.45
CA ALA A 140 2.54 -20.81 -27.84
C ALA A 140 3.63 -21.49 -28.68
N GLY A 141 3.25 -22.20 -29.75
CA GLY A 141 4.20 -22.94 -30.59
C GLY A 141 5.01 -23.96 -29.78
N SER A 142 6.34 -23.82 -29.78
CA SER A 142 7.24 -24.67 -28.98
C SER A 142 7.45 -24.20 -27.53
N ASP A 143 6.97 -23.00 -27.15
CA ASP A 143 7.04 -22.51 -25.78
C ASP A 143 5.91 -23.13 -24.94
N PRO A 144 6.19 -23.91 -23.89
CA PRO A 144 5.16 -24.52 -23.06
C PRO A 144 4.40 -23.48 -22.22
N GLY A 145 4.88 -22.23 -22.15
CA GLY A 145 4.34 -21.20 -21.26
C GLY A 145 4.58 -21.48 -19.78
N ILE A 146 3.80 -20.80 -18.95
CA ILE A 146 3.86 -20.94 -17.50
C ILE A 146 2.61 -21.68 -17.00
N SER A 147 2.79 -22.84 -16.41
CA SER A 147 1.69 -23.67 -15.90
C SER A 147 1.00 -23.04 -14.68
N ASP A 148 1.77 -22.53 -13.72
CA ASP A 148 1.26 -21.79 -12.55
C ASP A 148 1.26 -20.29 -12.86
N ARG A 149 0.10 -19.76 -13.24
CA ARG A 149 -0.07 -18.36 -13.64
C ARG A 149 -0.39 -17.43 -12.47
N ARG A 150 -0.19 -17.89 -11.23
CA ARG A 150 -0.18 -17.04 -10.05
C ARG A 150 1.11 -16.25 -10.02
N LEU A 151 1.04 -14.99 -9.60
CA LEU A 151 2.19 -14.14 -9.37
C LEU A 151 1.92 -13.26 -8.16
N LEU A 152 2.78 -13.34 -7.16
CA LEU A 152 2.86 -12.37 -6.09
C LEU A 152 4.09 -11.49 -6.33
N ALA A 153 3.85 -10.29 -6.83
CA ALA A 153 4.91 -9.31 -6.98
C ALA A 153 5.14 -8.59 -5.65
N VAL A 154 6.39 -8.57 -5.17
CA VAL A 154 6.75 -7.89 -3.92
C VAL A 154 7.84 -6.89 -4.21
N GLU A 155 7.54 -5.61 -4.03
CA GLU A 155 8.42 -4.49 -4.37
C GLU A 155 8.80 -3.69 -3.12
N PRO A 156 9.98 -3.97 -2.53
CA PRO A 156 10.44 -3.26 -1.33
C PRO A 156 10.68 -1.76 -1.56
N GLU A 157 10.94 -1.37 -2.82
CA GLU A 157 11.20 0.00 -3.26
C GLU A 157 10.20 0.39 -4.35
N PHE A 158 8.91 0.50 -3.97
CA PHE A 158 7.83 0.72 -4.93
C PHE A 158 7.93 2.06 -5.69
N ALA A 159 8.70 3.02 -5.18
CA ALA A 159 9.03 4.25 -5.90
C ALA A 159 9.65 3.97 -7.29
N SER A 160 10.43 2.89 -7.43
CA SER A 160 11.02 2.47 -8.71
C SER A 160 9.95 2.00 -9.72
N VAL A 161 8.91 1.35 -9.23
CA VAL A 161 7.75 0.94 -10.04
C VAL A 161 6.98 2.17 -10.53
N LEU A 162 6.68 3.14 -9.65
CA LEU A 162 6.03 4.38 -10.04
C LEU A 162 6.87 5.18 -11.05
N LYS A 163 8.20 5.22 -10.91
CA LYS A 163 9.08 5.80 -11.93
C LYS A 163 8.97 5.08 -13.28
N SER A 164 8.80 3.77 -13.25
CA SER A 164 8.66 2.96 -14.47
C SER A 164 7.30 3.13 -15.13
N THR A 165 6.21 3.32 -14.37
CA THR A 165 4.88 3.63 -14.92
C THR A 165 4.83 5.01 -15.55
N ASN A 166 5.58 5.98 -15.04
CA ASN A 166 5.60 7.36 -15.51
C ASN A 166 6.45 7.58 -16.79
N ARG A 167 7.11 6.56 -17.33
CA ARG A 167 7.82 6.68 -18.61
C ARG A 167 6.83 6.81 -19.76
N GLU A 168 7.13 7.65 -20.74
CA GLU A 168 6.25 8.02 -21.86
C GLU A 168 5.69 6.81 -22.65
N ILE A 169 6.47 5.74 -22.78
CA ILE A 169 6.10 4.52 -23.54
C ILE A 169 5.89 3.33 -22.57
N SER A 170 5.51 3.57 -21.33
CA SER A 170 5.34 2.48 -20.35
C SER A 170 4.07 1.68 -20.60
N THR A 171 4.23 0.37 -20.74
CA THR A 171 3.12 -0.58 -20.78
C THR A 171 2.75 -1.13 -19.40
N LEU A 172 3.52 -0.76 -18.35
CA LEU A 172 3.36 -1.32 -17.01
C LEU A 172 2.03 -0.92 -16.38
N SER A 173 1.69 0.37 -16.38
CA SER A 173 0.44 0.88 -15.79
C SER A 173 -0.82 0.24 -16.41
N PRO A 174 -1.02 0.21 -17.74
CA PRO A 174 -2.18 -0.46 -18.33
C PRO A 174 -2.20 -1.97 -18.08
N THR A 175 -1.03 -2.63 -18.04
CA THR A 175 -0.94 -4.07 -17.74
C THR A 175 -1.35 -4.37 -16.30
N LEU A 176 -0.86 -3.60 -15.32
CA LEU A 176 -1.26 -3.76 -13.91
C LEU A 176 -2.77 -3.51 -13.72
N ARG A 177 -3.32 -2.49 -14.38
CA ARG A 177 -4.77 -2.23 -14.32
C ARG A 177 -5.58 -3.41 -14.86
N SER A 178 -5.18 -3.98 -16.01
CA SER A 178 -5.83 -5.14 -16.57
C SER A 178 -5.69 -6.38 -15.69
N ALA A 179 -4.52 -6.57 -15.06
CA ALA A 179 -4.27 -7.64 -14.11
C ALA A 179 -5.18 -7.55 -12.87
N TRP A 180 -5.31 -6.36 -12.28
CA TRP A 180 -6.20 -6.14 -11.14
C TRP A 180 -7.68 -6.34 -11.51
N ASP A 181 -8.09 -5.93 -12.72
CA ASP A 181 -9.44 -6.17 -13.23
C ASP A 181 -9.70 -7.65 -13.56
N GLY A 182 -8.68 -8.53 -13.46
CA GLY A 182 -8.79 -9.95 -13.77
C GLY A 182 -8.98 -10.25 -15.27
N ARG A 183 -8.61 -9.31 -16.13
CA ARG A 183 -8.72 -9.43 -17.59
C ARG A 183 -7.55 -10.24 -18.17
N PRO A 184 -7.72 -10.88 -19.34
CA PRO A 184 -6.60 -11.44 -20.08
C PRO A 184 -5.54 -10.36 -20.35
N LEU A 185 -4.28 -10.72 -20.18
CA LEU A 185 -3.15 -9.85 -20.50
C LEU A 185 -2.61 -10.21 -21.87
N GLN A 186 -2.24 -9.22 -22.68
CA GLN A 186 -1.70 -9.48 -24.01
C GLN A 186 -0.78 -8.36 -24.48
N LEU A 187 0.23 -8.76 -25.23
CA LEU A 187 1.16 -7.89 -25.93
C LEU A 187 1.01 -8.15 -27.42
N LEU A 188 0.56 -7.15 -28.16
CA LEU A 188 0.42 -7.21 -29.61
C LEU A 188 1.68 -6.66 -30.27
N THR A 189 2.81 -7.35 -30.08
CA THR A 189 4.05 -7.01 -30.76
C THR A 189 4.24 -7.91 -32.01
N ARG A 190 4.86 -7.36 -33.05
CA ARG A 190 5.07 -8.11 -34.31
C ARG A 190 6.01 -9.29 -34.12
N THR A 191 7.03 -9.15 -33.30
CA THR A 191 8.15 -10.10 -33.14
C THR A 191 8.02 -11.06 -31.98
N SER A 192 7.32 -10.66 -30.91
CA SER A 192 7.23 -11.44 -29.70
C SER A 192 5.86 -11.24 -29.03
N PRO A 193 4.75 -11.68 -29.69
CA PRO A 193 3.44 -11.60 -29.10
C PRO A 193 3.38 -12.53 -27.86
N ALA A 194 2.84 -12.03 -26.76
CA ALA A 194 2.62 -12.82 -25.56
C ALA A 194 1.20 -12.57 -25.02
N ARG A 195 0.59 -13.61 -24.46
CA ARG A 195 -0.74 -13.58 -23.88
C ARG A 195 -0.76 -14.37 -22.59
N SER A 196 -1.61 -13.95 -21.67
CA SER A 196 -2.02 -14.74 -20.50
C SER A 196 -3.52 -14.65 -20.33
N SER A 197 -4.20 -15.77 -20.49
CA SER A 197 -5.67 -15.84 -20.42
C SER A 197 -6.18 -15.81 -18.99
N ASP A 198 -5.44 -16.40 -18.05
CA ASP A 198 -5.86 -16.68 -16.67
C ASP A 198 -4.84 -16.20 -15.64
N ALA A 199 -4.16 -15.10 -15.89
CA ALA A 199 -3.25 -14.51 -14.94
C ALA A 199 -3.94 -14.20 -13.61
N HIS A 200 -3.28 -14.52 -12.49
CA HIS A 200 -3.69 -14.17 -11.14
C HIS A 200 -2.55 -13.44 -10.45
N ILE A 201 -2.63 -12.12 -10.47
CA ILE A 201 -1.54 -11.27 -10.02
C ILE A 201 -1.97 -10.50 -8.79
N ALA A 202 -1.24 -10.68 -7.71
CA ALA A 202 -1.30 -9.87 -6.49
C ALA A 202 -0.01 -9.07 -6.34
N LEU A 203 -0.07 -7.93 -5.65
CA LEU A 203 1.07 -7.04 -5.51
C LEU A 203 1.19 -6.50 -4.09
N ILE A 204 2.40 -6.51 -3.55
CA ILE A 204 2.77 -5.85 -2.30
C ILE A 204 3.88 -4.86 -2.60
N GLY A 205 3.61 -3.58 -2.41
CA GLY A 205 4.60 -2.51 -2.55
C GLY A 205 4.90 -1.87 -1.20
N HIS A 206 6.18 -1.53 -0.96
CA HIS A 206 6.59 -0.73 0.18
C HIS A 206 7.08 0.62 -0.30
N ILE A 207 6.61 1.70 0.33
CA ILE A 207 6.97 3.06 -0.05
C ILE A 207 7.04 3.95 1.19
N THR A 208 7.78 5.06 1.10
CA THR A 208 7.70 6.13 2.08
C THR A 208 6.62 7.14 1.68
N GLN A 209 6.09 7.90 2.64
CA GLN A 209 5.12 8.94 2.33
C GLN A 209 5.70 10.02 1.38
N PRO A 210 6.94 10.51 1.56
CA PRO A 210 7.53 11.47 0.63
C PRO A 210 7.67 10.90 -0.79
N ASP A 211 8.13 9.65 -0.93
CA ASP A 211 8.26 9.01 -2.25
C ASP A 211 6.90 8.81 -2.92
N LEU A 212 5.88 8.43 -2.15
CA LEU A 212 4.51 8.30 -2.67
C LEU A 212 4.02 9.63 -3.21
N ARG A 213 4.11 10.70 -2.43
CA ARG A 213 3.70 12.06 -2.84
C ARG A 213 4.46 12.55 -4.06
N HIS A 214 5.77 12.27 -4.12
CA HIS A 214 6.63 12.71 -5.23
C HIS A 214 6.36 11.96 -6.53
N HIS A 215 6.09 10.65 -6.49
CA HIS A 215 6.00 9.82 -7.69
C HIS A 215 4.57 9.49 -8.13
N LEU A 216 3.56 9.69 -7.27
CA LEU A 216 2.17 9.50 -7.64
C LEU A 216 1.66 10.71 -8.42
N THR A 217 1.60 10.57 -9.73
CA THR A 217 1.21 11.67 -10.63
C THR A 217 -0.31 11.80 -10.76
N ALA A 218 -0.77 13.00 -11.15
CA ALA A 218 -2.16 13.23 -11.50
C ALA A 218 -2.65 12.30 -12.63
N LEU A 219 -1.76 11.89 -13.54
CA LEU A 219 -2.07 10.92 -14.60
C LEU A 219 -2.41 9.54 -14.03
N GLU A 220 -1.60 9.02 -13.08
CA GLU A 220 -1.85 7.71 -12.47
C GLU A 220 -3.09 7.70 -11.56
N LEU A 221 -3.46 8.85 -11.03
CA LEU A 221 -4.75 9.06 -10.36
C LEU A 221 -5.90 9.04 -11.38
N ALA A 222 -5.79 9.80 -12.46
CA ALA A 222 -6.84 9.94 -13.46
C ALA A 222 -7.07 8.65 -14.27
N ASN A 223 -6.00 7.90 -14.60
CA ASN A 223 -6.10 6.65 -15.35
C ASN A 223 -6.56 5.46 -14.48
N GLY A 224 -6.64 5.63 -13.17
CA GLY A 224 -7.15 4.68 -12.20
C GLY A 224 -6.17 3.58 -11.78
N LEU A 225 -4.85 3.72 -12.02
CA LEU A 225 -3.88 2.79 -11.42
C LEU A 225 -3.88 2.91 -9.90
N ALA A 226 -3.83 4.15 -9.41
CA ALA A 226 -3.71 4.43 -7.98
C ALA A 226 -4.88 3.89 -7.15
N ASN A 227 -6.12 3.97 -7.66
CA ASN A 227 -7.29 3.46 -6.94
C ASN A 227 -7.45 1.93 -6.96
N ARG A 228 -6.50 1.22 -7.54
CA ARG A 228 -6.40 -0.24 -7.46
C ARG A 228 -5.48 -0.72 -6.34
N PHE A 229 -4.89 0.21 -5.59
CA PHE A 229 -4.07 -0.11 -4.43
C PHE A 229 -4.83 0.14 -3.13
N LEU A 230 -4.80 -0.85 -2.25
CA LEU A 230 -5.16 -0.71 -0.85
C LEU A 230 -3.99 -0.01 -0.13
N LEU A 231 -4.16 1.25 0.26
CA LEU A 231 -3.14 1.98 1.01
C LEU A 231 -3.25 1.68 2.49
N ILE A 232 -2.16 1.24 3.10
CA ILE A 232 -2.09 0.94 4.53
C ILE A 232 -0.88 1.66 5.12
N CYS A 233 -1.12 2.62 6.00
CA CYS A 233 -0.07 3.23 6.80
C CYS A 233 0.43 2.25 7.85
N CYS A 234 1.74 2.20 8.05
CA CYS A 234 2.34 1.35 9.06
C CYS A 234 3.58 1.98 9.67
N ARG A 235 3.82 1.67 10.94
CA ARG A 235 4.93 2.18 11.73
C ARG A 235 5.51 1.10 12.63
N ARG A 236 6.62 1.36 13.26
CA ARG A 236 7.10 0.51 14.35
C ARG A 236 6.20 0.69 15.57
N THR A 237 5.67 -0.38 16.11
CA THR A 237 4.70 -0.32 17.21
C THR A 237 5.32 -0.57 18.58
N ARG A 238 6.46 -1.24 18.64
CA ARG A 238 7.17 -1.56 19.88
C ARG A 238 8.67 -1.64 19.68
N LEU A 239 9.42 -1.73 20.76
CA LEU A 239 10.87 -1.95 20.76
C LEU A 239 11.17 -3.33 21.31
N LEU A 240 11.87 -4.14 20.53
CA LEU A 240 12.39 -5.45 20.90
C LEU A 240 13.90 -5.49 20.59
N PRO A 241 14.77 -5.02 21.49
CA PRO A 241 16.20 -4.89 21.19
C PRO A 241 16.88 -6.21 20.84
N GLU A 242 16.44 -7.32 21.43
CA GLU A 242 16.95 -8.66 21.15
C GLU A 242 16.13 -9.41 20.09
N GLY A 243 15.10 -8.74 19.53
CA GLY A 243 14.10 -9.39 18.67
C GLY A 243 13.11 -10.21 19.50
N GLY A 244 12.11 -10.80 18.82
CA GLY A 244 11.20 -11.78 19.40
C GLY A 244 11.59 -13.22 19.03
N ALA A 245 10.71 -14.17 19.28
CA ALA A 245 10.91 -15.57 18.92
C ALA A 245 11.12 -15.70 17.40
N SER A 246 12.11 -16.52 17.02
CA SER A 246 12.43 -16.76 15.60
C SER A 246 11.31 -17.48 14.85
N ASP A 247 10.47 -18.23 15.56
CA ASP A 247 9.32 -18.97 15.02
C ASP A 247 8.13 -18.93 15.99
N PRO A 248 7.41 -17.78 16.04
CA PRO A 248 6.30 -17.61 16.98
C PRO A 248 5.11 -18.53 16.71
N LEU A 249 5.03 -19.12 15.52
CA LEU A 249 3.94 -20.03 15.11
C LEU A 249 4.30 -21.51 15.29
N HIS A 250 5.53 -21.82 15.71
CA HIS A 250 5.94 -23.20 15.93
C HIS A 250 5.03 -23.91 16.94
N GLY A 251 4.59 -25.12 16.61
CA GLY A 251 3.72 -25.93 17.48
C GLY A 251 2.26 -25.46 17.62
N THR A 252 1.88 -24.32 17.02
CA THR A 252 0.49 -23.81 17.12
C THR A 252 -0.49 -24.53 16.19
N GLY A 253 -0.02 -25.21 15.16
CA GLY A 253 -0.84 -25.80 14.10
C GLY A 253 -1.40 -24.80 13.08
N LEU A 254 -1.21 -23.48 13.27
CA LEU A 254 -1.81 -22.43 12.41
C LEU A 254 -1.33 -22.51 10.96
N THR A 255 -0.07 -22.89 10.73
CA THR A 255 0.48 -23.11 9.38
C THR A 255 -0.28 -24.23 8.65
N ALA A 256 -0.59 -25.33 9.33
CA ALA A 256 -1.33 -26.44 8.75
C ALA A 256 -2.80 -26.06 8.46
N VAL A 257 -3.42 -25.29 9.35
CA VAL A 257 -4.78 -24.75 9.15
C VAL A 257 -4.81 -23.80 7.94
N LEU A 258 -3.81 -22.89 7.82
CA LEU A 258 -3.68 -22.00 6.67
C LEU A 258 -3.51 -22.79 5.36
N ALA A 259 -2.66 -23.81 5.35
CA ALA A 259 -2.49 -24.70 4.20
C ALA A 259 -3.81 -25.41 3.82
N GLY A 260 -4.59 -25.83 4.81
CA GLY A 260 -5.93 -26.38 4.62
C GLY A 260 -6.90 -25.38 3.97
N ALA A 261 -6.93 -24.15 4.49
CA ALA A 261 -7.74 -23.07 3.97
C ALA A 261 -7.38 -22.73 2.50
N ILE A 262 -6.09 -22.62 2.17
CA ILE A 262 -5.62 -22.39 0.79
C ILE A 262 -6.11 -23.51 -0.14
N ARG A 263 -5.95 -24.78 0.24
CA ARG A 263 -6.40 -25.92 -0.60
C ARG A 263 -7.92 -25.91 -0.80
N HIS A 264 -8.68 -25.63 0.25
CA HIS A 264 -10.14 -25.53 0.18
C HIS A 264 -10.59 -24.37 -0.72
N ALA A 265 -9.99 -23.20 -0.54
CA ALA A 265 -10.31 -21.99 -1.30
C ALA A 265 -10.04 -22.14 -2.81
N ARG A 266 -9.00 -22.88 -3.20
CA ARG A 266 -8.68 -23.14 -4.64
C ARG A 266 -9.83 -23.78 -5.40
N THR A 267 -10.69 -24.51 -4.73
CA THR A 267 -11.82 -25.23 -5.34
C THR A 267 -13.19 -24.64 -4.96
N ALA A 268 -13.21 -23.50 -4.29
CA ALA A 268 -14.45 -22.92 -3.78
C ALA A 268 -15.45 -22.49 -4.86
N GLY A 269 -14.95 -22.12 -6.05
CA GLY A 269 -15.80 -21.63 -7.13
C GLY A 269 -16.43 -20.27 -6.82
N ARG A 270 -17.69 -20.11 -7.18
CA ARG A 270 -18.44 -18.88 -6.90
C ARG A 270 -18.82 -18.82 -5.42
N VAL A 271 -18.41 -17.76 -4.75
CA VAL A 271 -18.75 -17.43 -3.36
C VAL A 271 -19.92 -16.43 -3.36
N HIS A 272 -20.86 -16.58 -2.43
CA HIS A 272 -22.07 -15.77 -2.33
C HIS A 272 -22.11 -15.03 -0.99
N LEU A 273 -22.92 -13.98 -0.91
CA LEU A 273 -23.26 -13.37 0.37
C LEU A 273 -24.26 -14.29 1.13
N HIS A 274 -23.99 -14.49 2.42
CA HIS A 274 -24.99 -15.00 3.35
C HIS A 274 -26.16 -14.00 3.45
N GLU A 275 -27.36 -14.45 3.76
CA GLU A 275 -28.55 -13.58 3.79
C GLU A 275 -28.35 -12.35 4.70
N GLN A 276 -27.91 -12.56 5.93
CA GLN A 276 -27.62 -11.47 6.87
C GLN A 276 -26.49 -10.56 6.41
N ALA A 277 -25.47 -11.08 5.71
CA ALA A 277 -24.41 -10.26 5.14
C ALA A 277 -24.91 -9.41 3.98
N ARG A 278 -25.96 -9.84 3.27
CA ARG A 278 -26.55 -9.09 2.16
C ARG A 278 -27.17 -7.78 2.63
N GLU A 279 -27.89 -7.79 3.75
CA GLU A 279 -28.47 -6.58 4.33
C GLU A 279 -27.38 -5.58 4.73
N LEU A 280 -26.34 -6.06 5.43
CA LEU A 280 -25.19 -5.25 5.80
C LEU A 280 -24.49 -4.69 4.56
N TRP A 281 -24.34 -5.51 3.50
CA TRP A 281 -23.70 -5.07 2.26
C TRP A 281 -24.52 -4.00 1.54
N HIS A 282 -25.84 -4.12 1.46
CA HIS A 282 -26.66 -3.09 0.83
C HIS A 282 -26.49 -1.73 1.51
N HIS A 283 -26.45 -1.72 2.85
CA HIS A 283 -26.22 -0.49 3.60
C HIS A 283 -24.79 0.06 3.37
N ALA A 284 -23.78 -0.79 3.49
CA ALA A 284 -22.39 -0.41 3.29
C ALA A 284 -22.13 0.05 1.84
N TYR A 285 -22.66 -0.64 0.84
CA TYR A 285 -22.53 -0.30 -0.57
C TYR A 285 -23.02 1.12 -0.85
N HIS A 286 -24.21 1.46 -0.36
CA HIS A 286 -24.74 2.83 -0.52
C HIS A 286 -23.81 3.87 0.10
N GLN A 287 -23.28 3.60 1.29
CA GLN A 287 -22.34 4.52 1.94
C GLN A 287 -21.03 4.66 1.16
N LEU A 288 -20.46 3.55 0.69
CA LEU A 288 -19.21 3.54 -0.09
C LEU A 288 -19.39 4.27 -1.44
N ALA A 289 -20.50 4.00 -2.14
CA ALA A 289 -20.78 4.56 -3.47
C ALA A 289 -21.15 6.06 -3.44
N THR A 290 -21.72 6.55 -2.33
CA THR A 290 -22.18 7.94 -2.23
C THR A 290 -21.24 8.86 -1.43
N ARG A 291 -20.15 8.34 -0.87
CA ARG A 291 -19.16 9.17 -0.18
C ARG A 291 -18.56 10.19 -1.13
N PRO A 292 -18.65 11.49 -0.81
CA PRO A 292 -18.01 12.50 -1.64
C PRO A 292 -16.50 12.35 -1.52
N GLY A 293 -15.87 11.85 -2.56
CA GLY A 293 -14.43 11.81 -2.68
C GLY A 293 -13.91 13.17 -3.13
N ALA A 294 -13.41 14.00 -2.22
CA ALA A 294 -12.73 15.24 -2.57
C ALA A 294 -11.23 15.02 -2.72
N GLY A 295 -10.62 15.67 -3.74
CA GLY A 295 -9.19 15.68 -3.94
C GLY A 295 -8.58 14.30 -4.31
N ILE A 296 -7.28 14.19 -4.09
CA ILE A 296 -6.48 13.00 -4.44
C ILE A 296 -6.89 11.77 -3.62
N ALA A 297 -7.13 11.95 -2.32
CA ALA A 297 -7.57 10.86 -1.44
C ALA A 297 -8.91 10.28 -1.90
N GLY A 298 -9.86 11.12 -2.33
CA GLY A 298 -11.13 10.67 -2.90
C GLY A 298 -10.96 9.87 -4.20
N ALA A 299 -10.06 10.29 -5.08
CA ALA A 299 -9.76 9.56 -6.31
C ALA A 299 -9.18 8.17 -6.03
N LEU A 300 -8.37 8.01 -4.97
CA LEU A 300 -7.84 6.72 -4.52
C LEU A 300 -8.93 5.79 -3.99
N CYS A 301 -9.94 6.33 -3.32
CA CYS A 301 -11.03 5.56 -2.74
C CYS A 301 -12.16 5.23 -3.73
N ALA A 302 -12.02 5.60 -5.02
CA ALA A 302 -13.06 5.43 -6.04
C ALA A 302 -13.41 3.96 -6.37
N ARG A 303 -12.73 2.96 -5.76
CA ARG A 303 -13.02 1.51 -5.91
C ARG A 303 -13.31 0.84 -4.57
N ALA A 304 -13.85 1.60 -3.63
CA ALA A 304 -14.16 1.15 -2.29
C ALA A 304 -14.95 -0.16 -2.24
N GLU A 305 -15.98 -0.26 -3.10
CA GLU A 305 -16.86 -1.42 -3.15
C GLU A 305 -16.11 -2.67 -3.63
N ALA A 306 -15.26 -2.51 -4.65
CA ALA A 306 -14.50 -3.63 -5.21
C ALA A 306 -13.43 -4.14 -4.24
N HIS A 307 -12.73 -3.25 -3.54
CA HIS A 307 -11.79 -3.63 -2.48
C HIS A 307 -12.51 -4.30 -1.31
N THR A 308 -13.60 -3.70 -0.82
CA THR A 308 -14.36 -4.24 0.31
C THR A 308 -14.87 -5.64 0.03
N ILE A 309 -15.46 -5.89 -1.15
CA ILE A 309 -15.98 -7.22 -1.49
C ILE A 309 -14.87 -8.26 -1.66
N ARG A 310 -13.70 -7.87 -2.19
CA ARG A 310 -12.53 -8.76 -2.30
C ARG A 310 -11.92 -9.06 -0.93
N LEU A 311 -11.82 -8.09 -0.05
CA LEU A 311 -11.39 -8.31 1.33
C LEU A 311 -12.35 -9.25 2.05
N ALA A 312 -13.66 -9.05 1.93
CA ALA A 312 -14.66 -9.94 2.52
C ALA A 312 -14.57 -11.37 1.97
N LEU A 313 -14.29 -11.51 0.66
CA LEU A 313 -14.03 -12.81 0.03
C LEU A 313 -12.77 -13.46 0.62
N LEU A 314 -11.68 -12.71 0.81
CA LEU A 314 -10.44 -13.21 1.40
C LEU A 314 -10.64 -13.71 2.83
N TYR A 315 -11.36 -12.96 3.67
CA TYR A 315 -11.70 -13.40 5.03
C TYR A 315 -12.55 -14.68 5.03
N ALA A 316 -13.59 -14.73 4.22
CA ALA A 316 -14.45 -15.92 4.13
C ALA A 316 -13.66 -17.17 3.68
N LEU A 317 -12.81 -17.02 2.66
CA LEU A 317 -11.97 -18.12 2.17
C LEU A 317 -10.92 -18.57 3.19
N ALA A 318 -10.37 -17.65 3.98
CA ALA A 318 -9.40 -17.97 5.03
C ALA A 318 -10.05 -18.77 6.18
N ASP A 319 -11.32 -18.53 6.45
CA ASP A 319 -12.10 -19.29 7.43
C ASP A 319 -12.70 -20.59 6.84
N GLY A 320 -12.37 -20.95 5.59
CA GLY A 320 -12.84 -22.15 4.91
C GLY A 320 -14.29 -22.08 4.45
N GLU A 321 -14.85 -20.88 4.35
CA GLU A 321 -16.24 -20.67 4.00
C GLU A 321 -16.44 -20.40 2.50
N ARG A 322 -17.61 -20.82 1.98
CA ARG A 322 -18.06 -20.51 0.60
C ARG A 322 -19.15 -19.44 0.56
N GLN A 323 -19.39 -18.82 1.69
CA GLN A 323 -20.30 -17.68 1.85
C GLN A 323 -19.63 -16.58 2.64
N ILE A 324 -19.78 -15.35 2.17
CA ILE A 324 -19.39 -14.17 2.93
C ILE A 324 -20.45 -13.94 3.99
N LYS A 325 -20.10 -14.14 5.26
CA LYS A 325 -20.94 -13.92 6.43
C LYS A 325 -20.80 -12.49 6.94
N PRO A 326 -21.67 -12.01 7.86
CA PRO A 326 -21.60 -10.66 8.41
C PRO A 326 -20.23 -10.31 9.02
N GLU A 327 -19.61 -11.26 9.73
CA GLU A 327 -18.29 -11.08 10.35
C GLU A 327 -17.17 -10.85 9.32
N HIS A 328 -17.20 -11.54 8.17
CA HIS A 328 -16.22 -11.34 7.10
C HIS A 328 -16.36 -9.95 6.47
N LEU A 329 -17.61 -9.51 6.28
CA LEU A 329 -17.89 -8.18 5.74
C LEU A 329 -17.54 -7.08 6.73
N ALA A 330 -17.81 -7.28 8.03
CA ALA A 330 -17.42 -6.36 9.08
C ALA A 330 -15.88 -6.22 9.17
N ALA A 331 -15.14 -7.32 9.03
CA ALA A 331 -13.69 -7.32 8.98
C ALA A 331 -13.16 -6.53 7.77
N ALA A 332 -13.74 -6.76 6.60
CA ALA A 332 -13.39 -6.05 5.37
C ALA A 332 -13.67 -4.55 5.47
N LEU A 333 -14.82 -4.16 6.01
CA LEU A 333 -15.19 -2.75 6.21
C LEU A 333 -14.26 -2.06 7.22
N ALA A 334 -13.88 -2.73 8.32
CA ALA A 334 -12.95 -2.17 9.30
C ALA A 334 -11.54 -1.96 8.73
N LEU A 335 -11.07 -2.87 7.87
CA LEU A 335 -9.77 -2.72 7.19
C LEU A 335 -9.85 -1.66 6.08
N TRP A 336 -10.94 -1.59 5.32
CA TRP A 336 -11.16 -0.56 4.32
C TRP A 336 -11.22 0.84 4.93
N ASP A 337 -11.93 1.01 6.04
CA ASP A 337 -12.00 2.27 6.77
C ASP A 337 -10.60 2.76 7.21
N TYR A 338 -9.73 1.84 7.63
CA TYR A 338 -8.33 2.18 7.90
C TYR A 338 -7.56 2.53 6.63
N ALA A 339 -7.79 1.84 5.52
CA ALA A 339 -7.17 2.15 4.24
C ALA A 339 -7.56 3.55 3.73
N GLU A 340 -8.82 3.94 3.86
CA GLU A 340 -9.32 5.27 3.51
C GLU A 340 -8.66 6.37 4.38
N ARG A 341 -8.55 6.16 5.70
CA ARG A 341 -7.83 7.06 6.60
C ARG A 341 -6.34 7.11 6.31
N SER A 342 -5.74 5.98 5.95
CA SER A 342 -4.35 5.89 5.53
C SER A 342 -4.10 6.69 4.24
N ALA A 343 -4.98 6.56 3.23
CA ALA A 343 -4.91 7.33 1.99
C ALA A 343 -5.03 8.83 2.24
N THR A 344 -5.98 9.22 3.09
CA THR A 344 -6.16 10.62 3.49
C THR A 344 -4.90 11.16 4.15
N TRP A 345 -4.36 10.49 5.16
CA TRP A 345 -3.15 10.92 5.84
C TRP A 345 -1.92 10.94 4.92
N ALA A 346 -1.73 9.89 4.13
CA ALA A 346 -0.56 9.77 3.25
C ALA A 346 -0.50 10.87 2.19
N LEU A 347 -1.67 11.35 1.72
CA LEU A 347 -1.79 12.29 0.62
C LEU A 347 -2.43 13.63 1.02
N ASP A 348 -2.61 13.86 2.31
CA ASP A 348 -3.08 15.16 2.80
C ASP A 348 -2.16 16.27 2.30
N GLY A 349 -2.76 17.28 1.66
CA GLY A 349 -2.04 18.36 1.03
C GLY A 349 -1.19 17.99 -0.21
N ALA A 350 -1.19 16.73 -0.67
CA ALA A 350 -0.47 16.37 -1.90
C ALA A 350 -1.07 17.08 -3.12
N THR A 351 -0.21 17.56 -4.00
CA THR A 351 -0.62 18.32 -5.20
C THR A 351 -0.86 17.43 -6.41
N GLY A 352 -0.34 16.19 -6.41
CA GLY A 352 -0.33 15.32 -7.59
C GLY A 352 0.60 15.80 -8.71
N ASP A 353 1.36 16.86 -8.45
CA ASP A 353 2.37 17.43 -9.35
C ASP A 353 3.78 17.15 -8.82
N PRO A 354 4.56 16.29 -9.50
CA PRO A 354 5.93 15.98 -9.08
C PRO A 354 6.83 17.20 -8.97
N LEU A 355 6.62 18.22 -9.81
CA LEU A 355 7.40 19.45 -9.74
C LEU A 355 7.05 20.25 -8.48
N ALA A 356 5.77 20.34 -8.12
CA ALA A 356 5.34 20.96 -6.88
C ALA A 356 5.92 20.25 -5.65
N GLU A 357 5.92 18.91 -5.62
CA GLU A 357 6.52 18.14 -4.53
C GLU A 357 8.05 18.36 -4.44
N GLN A 358 8.73 18.43 -5.59
CA GLN A 358 10.17 18.75 -5.65
C GLN A 358 10.46 20.16 -5.12
N ILE A 359 9.67 21.16 -5.54
CA ILE A 359 9.79 22.53 -5.04
C ILE A 359 9.53 22.57 -3.53
N HIS A 360 8.50 21.91 -3.04
CA HIS A 360 8.19 21.86 -1.61
C HIS A 360 9.34 21.29 -0.78
N ALA A 361 9.97 20.21 -1.24
CA ALA A 361 11.17 19.67 -0.60
C ALA A 361 12.32 20.68 -0.52
N GLN A 362 12.52 21.48 -1.57
CA GLN A 362 13.50 22.57 -1.54
C GLN A 362 13.12 23.68 -0.55
N LEU A 363 11.85 24.04 -0.46
CA LEU A 363 11.38 25.05 0.49
C LEU A 363 11.55 24.59 1.95
N LEU A 364 11.33 23.31 2.25
CA LEU A 364 11.56 22.72 3.58
C LEU A 364 13.04 22.80 3.99
N ASN A 365 13.97 22.58 3.04
CA ASN A 365 15.40 22.68 3.27
C ASN A 365 15.91 24.14 3.42
N HIS A 366 15.06 25.14 3.14
CA HIS A 366 15.39 26.56 3.20
C HIS A 366 14.36 27.33 4.04
N PRO A 367 14.44 27.28 5.37
CA PRO A 367 13.46 27.92 6.26
C PRO A 367 13.30 29.45 6.04
N GLY A 368 14.35 30.10 5.49
CA GLY A 368 14.31 31.52 5.12
C GLY A 368 13.52 31.83 3.85
N GLY A 369 13.00 30.81 3.17
CA GLY A 369 12.30 30.91 1.89
C GLY A 369 13.23 31.07 0.70
N LEU A 370 12.68 30.82 -0.49
CA LEU A 370 13.38 30.95 -1.78
C LEU A 370 12.62 31.90 -2.72
N THR A 371 13.38 32.66 -3.49
CA THR A 371 12.83 33.40 -4.65
C THR A 371 12.61 32.43 -5.82
N ARG A 372 11.81 32.83 -6.81
CA ARG A 372 11.60 32.02 -8.03
C ARG A 372 12.90 31.70 -8.77
N SER A 373 13.83 32.64 -8.82
CA SER A 373 15.16 32.41 -9.42
C SER A 373 15.94 31.35 -8.65
N GLN A 374 15.99 31.45 -7.32
CA GLN A 374 16.65 30.42 -6.49
C GLN A 374 16.00 29.04 -6.60
N ILE A 375 14.66 28.98 -6.76
CA ILE A 375 13.95 27.73 -7.04
C ILE A 375 14.39 27.17 -8.40
N SER A 376 14.44 28.02 -9.44
CA SER A 376 14.92 27.61 -10.76
C SER A 376 16.36 27.12 -10.73
N ASP A 377 17.24 27.79 -9.96
CA ASP A 377 18.64 27.38 -9.76
C ASP A 377 18.72 26.02 -9.05
N ALA A 378 17.92 25.81 -8.00
CA ALA A 378 17.84 24.54 -7.28
C ALA A 378 17.33 23.38 -8.17
N LEU A 379 16.52 23.70 -9.17
CA LEU A 379 16.02 22.78 -10.20
C LEU A 379 16.96 22.69 -11.42
N GLN A 380 18.19 23.23 -11.33
CA GLN A 380 19.20 23.21 -12.39
C GLN A 380 18.71 23.79 -13.72
N HIS A 381 17.80 24.77 -13.68
CA HIS A 381 17.17 25.41 -14.84
C HIS A 381 16.43 24.44 -15.81
N ASN A 382 16.13 23.22 -15.38
CA ASN A 382 15.50 22.20 -16.22
C ASN A 382 13.98 22.37 -16.36
N GLN A 383 13.39 23.40 -15.74
CA GLN A 383 11.94 23.62 -15.74
C GLN A 383 11.59 25.01 -16.26
N PRO A 384 10.60 25.14 -17.14
CA PRO A 384 10.17 26.44 -17.66
C PRO A 384 9.49 27.27 -16.54
N ALA A 385 9.64 28.60 -16.60
CA ALA A 385 9.15 29.51 -15.57
C ALA A 385 7.66 29.40 -15.29
N HIS A 386 6.84 29.09 -16.31
CA HIS A 386 5.39 28.89 -16.14
C HIS A 386 5.07 27.61 -15.35
N ALA A 387 5.81 26.52 -15.56
CA ALA A 387 5.62 25.26 -14.81
C ALA A 387 5.98 25.46 -13.33
N ILE A 388 7.07 26.15 -13.03
CA ILE A 388 7.43 26.54 -11.66
C ILE A 388 6.30 27.37 -11.03
N GLN A 389 5.70 28.31 -11.77
CA GLN A 389 4.61 29.12 -11.25
C GLN A 389 3.35 28.27 -10.97
N CYS A 390 2.95 27.40 -11.90
CA CYS A 390 1.81 26.50 -11.69
C CYS A 390 2.01 25.61 -10.46
N ALA A 391 3.21 25.06 -10.30
CA ALA A 391 3.57 24.23 -9.14
C ALA A 391 3.50 25.02 -7.82
N LEU A 392 4.00 26.27 -7.79
CA LEU A 392 3.91 27.17 -6.63
C LEU A 392 2.46 27.55 -6.29
N ASP A 393 1.63 27.77 -7.30
CA ASP A 393 0.21 28.06 -7.11
C ASP A 393 -0.53 26.82 -6.56
N ALA A 394 -0.21 25.63 -7.05
CA ALA A 394 -0.72 24.37 -6.53
C ALA A 394 -0.33 24.14 -5.05
N LEU A 395 0.92 24.41 -4.68
CA LEU A 395 1.38 24.34 -3.29
C LEU A 395 0.67 25.35 -2.39
N THR A 396 0.40 26.55 -2.91
CA THR A 396 -0.34 27.58 -2.17
C THR A 396 -1.79 27.18 -1.96
N LEU A 397 -2.44 26.65 -2.99
CA LEU A 397 -3.82 26.16 -2.92
C LEU A 397 -3.94 24.99 -1.94
N ALA A 398 -2.94 24.13 -1.90
CA ALA A 398 -2.83 23.01 -0.94
C ALA A 398 -2.45 23.46 0.48
N GLY A 399 -2.20 24.76 0.72
CA GLY A 399 -1.79 25.29 2.02
C GLY A 399 -0.36 24.92 2.45
N ARG A 400 0.46 24.38 1.53
CA ARG A 400 1.81 23.86 1.81
C ARG A 400 2.93 24.87 1.55
N ALA A 401 2.64 25.96 0.87
CA ALA A 401 3.56 27.08 0.71
C ALA A 401 2.85 28.42 0.90
N THR A 402 3.58 29.40 1.43
CA THR A 402 3.13 30.77 1.57
C THR A 402 4.02 31.69 0.74
N ARG A 403 3.39 32.72 0.15
CA ARG A 403 4.08 33.76 -0.61
C ARG A 403 4.13 35.05 0.20
N THR A 404 5.32 35.58 0.41
CA THR A 404 5.56 36.89 1.03
C THR A 404 6.29 37.80 0.06
N ARG A 405 6.14 39.13 0.22
CA ARG A 405 6.88 40.11 -0.54
C ARG A 405 7.97 40.71 0.35
N ARG A 406 9.20 40.63 -0.10
CA ARG A 406 10.35 41.25 0.58
C ARG A 406 10.73 42.54 -0.15
N PRO A 407 10.77 43.68 0.56
CA PRO A 407 11.32 44.93 -0.01
C PRO A 407 12.76 44.75 -0.42
N THR A 408 13.12 45.23 -1.59
CA THR A 408 14.51 45.29 -2.09
C THR A 408 14.82 46.71 -2.53
N ALA A 409 16.06 47.06 -2.80
CA ALA A 409 16.44 48.36 -3.34
C ALA A 409 15.85 48.66 -4.73
N GLY A 410 15.17 47.70 -5.36
CA GLY A 410 14.49 47.81 -6.62
C GLY A 410 13.04 47.22 -6.54
N ARG A 411 12.66 46.38 -7.51
CA ARG A 411 11.33 45.72 -7.51
C ARG A 411 11.25 44.75 -6.36
N PRO A 412 10.18 44.76 -5.54
CA PRO A 412 10.00 43.79 -4.46
C PRO A 412 10.14 42.34 -4.94
N ALA A 413 10.92 41.55 -4.23
CA ALA A 413 11.09 40.14 -4.53
C ALA A 413 9.96 39.33 -3.89
N GLU A 414 9.39 38.38 -4.62
CA GLU A 414 8.48 37.38 -4.07
C GLU A 414 9.31 36.26 -3.46
N LEU A 415 9.06 35.95 -2.20
CA LEU A 415 9.70 34.89 -1.42
C LEU A 415 8.67 33.82 -1.11
N TRP A 416 8.99 32.60 -1.38
CA TRP A 416 8.19 31.43 -1.14
C TRP A 416 8.77 30.63 0.01
N SER A 417 7.95 30.28 0.99
CA SER A 417 8.36 29.49 2.17
C SER A 417 7.42 28.32 2.34
N ALA A 418 7.95 27.19 2.75
CA ALA A 418 7.11 26.07 3.15
C ALA A 418 6.25 26.50 4.37
N THR A 419 4.97 26.12 4.36
CA THR A 419 4.15 26.24 5.55
C THR A 419 4.66 25.19 6.54
N PRO A 420 5.02 25.56 7.78
CA PRO A 420 5.39 24.55 8.79
C PRO A 420 4.24 23.56 8.93
N GLU A 421 4.56 22.26 8.92
CA GLU A 421 3.58 21.28 9.41
C GLU A 421 3.21 21.70 10.85
N PRO A 422 1.91 21.66 11.23
CA PRO A 422 1.55 21.98 12.59
C PRO A 422 2.39 21.11 13.51
N VAL A 423 3.23 21.78 14.31
CA VAL A 423 4.06 21.12 15.31
C VAL A 423 3.11 20.37 16.22
N ALA A 424 3.25 19.08 16.25
CA ALA A 424 2.46 18.12 16.99
C ALA A 424 2.69 18.26 18.50
#